data_c93627fdac320c145d0f5c517c85ea6b
#
_entry.id   c93627fdac320c145d0f5c517c85ea6b
#
_cell.length_a   1.000
_cell.length_b   1.000
_cell.length_c   1.000
_cell.angle_alpha   90.00
_cell.angle_beta   90.00
_cell.angle_gamma   90.00
#
_symmetry.space_group_name_H-M   'P 1'
#
loop_
_entity.id
_entity.type
_entity.pdbx_description
1 polymer ?
#
loop_
_entity_poly.entity_id
_entity_poly.type
_entity_poly.pdbx_seq_one_letter_code
_entity_poly.pdbx_strand_id
1 'polypeptide(L)'
;MSDLEQTAIERLKAASDMSLRLFEKPLVITYSGGKDSDVMLHLAEKSGIPFEALHSLTTADAPETVRHVYDTFYRLECKGIKCNVDKHVQSDGSRVTMWNLIPRKLMPPTRVVRYCCAELKEGGGKGRFIATGVRWAESTARRKNRGGGKFCTAIGKKVSSLPTITMRTGGYLKPAK
;
A
#
# COMPACT_ATOMS: atom_id res chain seq x y z
N MET A 1 -14.06 -17.51 14.77
CA MET A 1 -13.63 -16.51 13.76
C MET A 1 -14.83 -16.17 12.91
N SER A 2 -15.00 -14.90 12.56
CA SER A 2 -16.07 -14.55 11.62
C SER A 2 -15.69 -15.03 10.21
N ASP A 3 -16.66 -15.37 9.39
CA ASP A 3 -16.48 -15.79 7.98
C ASP A 3 -15.65 -14.76 7.18
N LEU A 4 -15.87 -13.48 7.45
CA LEU A 4 -15.14 -12.37 6.82
C LEU A 4 -13.64 -12.34 7.21
N GLU A 5 -13.32 -12.65 8.45
CA GLU A 5 -11.94 -12.69 8.93
C GLU A 5 -11.18 -13.84 8.27
N GLN A 6 -11.79 -15.03 8.23
CA GLN A 6 -11.20 -16.19 7.59
C GLN A 6 -10.94 -15.94 6.10
N THR A 7 -11.93 -15.38 5.41
CA THR A 7 -11.80 -15.00 4.00
C THR A 7 -10.67 -13.97 3.76
N ALA A 8 -10.49 -13.02 4.67
CA ALA A 8 -9.42 -12.03 4.55
C ALA A 8 -8.03 -12.66 4.75
N ILE A 9 -7.90 -13.58 5.70
CA ILE A 9 -6.66 -14.33 5.95
C ILE A 9 -6.29 -15.20 4.73
N GLU A 10 -7.24 -15.91 4.15
CA GLU A 10 -7.01 -16.74 2.96
C GLU A 10 -6.50 -15.90 1.78
N ARG A 11 -7.04 -14.70 1.60
CA ARG A 11 -6.58 -13.75 0.58
C ARG A 11 -5.17 -13.26 0.83
N LEU A 12 -4.84 -12.94 2.07
CA LEU A 12 -3.48 -12.53 2.43
C LEU A 12 -2.49 -13.66 2.17
N LYS A 13 -2.85 -14.91 2.49
CA LYS A 13 -2.03 -16.08 2.18
C LYS A 13 -1.82 -16.25 0.67
N ALA A 14 -2.89 -16.22 -0.11
CA ALA A 14 -2.81 -16.29 -1.58
C ALA A 14 -1.94 -15.17 -2.17
N ALA A 15 -2.03 -13.97 -1.61
CA ALA A 15 -1.22 -12.82 -2.03
C ALA A 15 0.26 -12.99 -1.67
N SER A 16 0.55 -13.49 -0.49
CA SER A 16 1.91 -13.78 -0.06
C SER A 16 2.56 -14.84 -0.96
N ASP A 17 1.84 -15.91 -1.28
CA ASP A 17 2.30 -16.95 -2.20
C ASP A 17 2.59 -16.38 -3.60
N MET A 18 1.71 -15.51 -4.10
CA MET A 18 1.94 -14.83 -5.37
C MET A 18 3.16 -13.91 -5.33
N SER A 19 3.36 -13.18 -4.20
CA SER A 19 4.53 -12.32 -4.02
C SER A 19 5.83 -13.11 -4.08
N LEU A 20 5.89 -14.24 -3.39
CA LEU A 20 7.05 -15.12 -3.37
C LEU A 20 7.32 -15.74 -4.74
N ARG A 21 6.27 -16.20 -5.45
CA ARG A 21 6.42 -16.82 -6.78
C ARG A 21 6.84 -15.84 -7.88
N LEU A 22 6.32 -14.59 -7.85
CA LEU A 22 6.52 -13.62 -8.93
C LEU A 22 7.71 -12.68 -8.68
N PHE A 23 8.02 -12.40 -7.43
CA PHE A 23 9.02 -11.41 -7.04
C PHE A 23 10.12 -11.96 -6.14
N GLU A 24 10.00 -13.22 -5.69
CA GLU A 24 10.94 -13.85 -4.74
C GLU A 24 11.13 -13.01 -3.45
N LYS A 25 10.11 -12.24 -3.07
CA LYS A 25 10.16 -11.30 -1.95
C LYS A 25 8.87 -11.36 -1.14
N PRO A 26 8.95 -11.07 0.18
CA PRO A 26 7.76 -10.99 1.04
C PRO A 26 6.72 -10.00 0.51
N LEU A 27 5.46 -10.22 0.85
CA LEU A 27 4.37 -9.29 0.54
C LEU A 27 4.61 -7.94 1.23
N VAL A 28 4.42 -6.82 0.52
CA VAL A 28 4.47 -5.49 1.13
C VAL A 28 3.07 -5.05 1.52
N ILE A 29 2.87 -4.71 2.78
CA ILE A 29 1.62 -4.16 3.32
C ILE A 29 1.78 -2.66 3.49
N THR A 30 0.93 -1.87 2.82
CA THR A 30 0.94 -0.43 3.02
C THR A 30 0.21 -0.06 4.30
N TYR A 31 0.86 0.75 5.11
CA TYR A 31 0.36 1.19 6.40
C TYR A 31 0.23 2.71 6.43
N SER A 32 -0.97 3.22 6.66
CA SER A 32 -1.26 4.67 6.71
C SER A 32 -1.47 5.22 8.11
N GLY A 33 -1.45 4.36 9.15
CA GLY A 33 -1.81 4.76 10.51
C GLY A 33 -3.32 4.92 10.73
N GLY A 34 -4.14 4.53 9.76
CA GLY A 34 -5.60 4.55 9.89
C GLY A 34 -6.16 3.17 10.24
N LYS A 35 -7.35 3.14 10.85
CA LYS A 35 -8.03 1.92 11.34
C LYS A 35 -8.08 0.75 10.34
N ASP A 36 -8.29 1.04 9.06
CA ASP A 36 -8.37 -0.01 8.03
C ASP A 36 -7.00 -0.64 7.76
N SER A 37 -5.94 0.16 7.81
CA SER A 37 -4.57 -0.33 7.70
C SER A 37 -4.10 -1.06 8.96
N ASP A 38 -4.58 -0.65 10.15
CA ASP A 38 -4.34 -1.37 11.40
C ASP A 38 -4.96 -2.78 11.35
N VAL A 39 -6.22 -2.88 10.92
CA VAL A 39 -6.90 -4.18 10.78
C VAL A 39 -6.16 -5.07 9.78
N MET A 40 -5.74 -4.54 8.65
CA MET A 40 -5.00 -5.32 7.64
C MET A 40 -3.67 -5.82 8.18
N LEU A 41 -2.95 -4.98 8.90
CA LEU A 41 -1.68 -5.34 9.53
C LEU A 41 -1.85 -6.44 10.59
N HIS A 42 -2.89 -6.30 11.43
CA HIS A 42 -3.24 -7.30 12.44
C HIS A 42 -3.62 -8.66 11.81
N LEU A 43 -4.39 -8.64 10.71
CA LEU A 43 -4.74 -9.86 9.98
C LEU A 43 -3.52 -10.53 9.34
N ALA A 44 -2.56 -9.74 8.87
CA ALA A 44 -1.31 -10.27 8.33
C ALA A 44 -0.45 -10.94 9.44
N GLU A 45 -0.32 -10.30 10.61
CA GLU A 45 0.34 -10.93 11.76
C GLU A 45 -0.35 -12.25 12.13
N LYS A 46 -1.69 -12.24 12.21
CA LYS A 46 -2.49 -13.42 12.58
C LYS A 46 -2.42 -14.54 11.55
N SER A 47 -2.25 -14.20 10.29
CA SER A 47 -2.14 -15.18 9.18
C SER A 47 -0.80 -15.92 9.16
N GLY A 48 0.22 -15.41 9.84
CA GLY A 48 1.57 -16.00 9.89
C GLY A 48 2.34 -15.92 8.57
N ILE A 49 1.91 -15.08 7.62
CA ILE A 49 2.62 -14.91 6.34
C ILE A 49 3.88 -14.06 6.48
N PRO A 50 4.91 -14.28 5.66
CA PRO A 50 6.03 -13.36 5.57
C PRO A 50 5.60 -12.06 4.88
N PHE A 51 5.76 -10.92 5.55
CA PHE A 51 5.43 -9.61 5.00
C PHE A 51 6.40 -8.52 5.49
N GLU A 52 6.43 -7.41 4.77
CA GLU A 52 7.09 -6.17 5.15
C GLU A 52 6.04 -5.06 5.25
N ALA A 53 6.18 -4.14 6.19
CA ALA A 53 5.32 -2.97 6.30
C ALA A 53 5.95 -1.75 5.60
N LEU A 54 5.13 -0.97 4.90
CA LEU A 54 5.56 0.23 4.18
C LEU A 54 4.66 1.41 4.51
N HIS A 55 5.23 2.50 5.02
CA HIS A 55 4.55 3.77 5.19
C HIS A 55 5.11 4.81 4.23
N SER A 56 4.24 5.49 3.47
CA SER A 56 4.63 6.61 2.60
C SER A 56 4.40 7.92 3.34
N LEU A 57 5.49 8.56 3.74
CA LEU A 57 5.44 9.81 4.51
C LEU A 57 5.05 11.00 3.61
N THR A 58 3.83 11.52 3.80
CA THR A 58 3.31 12.60 2.96
C THR A 58 3.74 14.00 3.39
N THR A 59 4.27 14.14 4.60
CA THR A 59 4.64 15.42 5.24
C THR A 59 3.45 16.36 5.53
N ALA A 60 2.23 15.90 5.29
CA ALA A 60 0.99 16.60 5.62
C ALA A 60 0.13 15.79 6.61
N ASP A 61 0.65 14.65 7.08
CA ASP A 61 -0.02 13.83 8.07
C ASP A 61 0.06 14.49 9.46
N ALA A 62 -0.99 14.29 10.28
CA ALA A 62 -1.01 14.80 11.65
C ALA A 62 0.14 14.18 12.48
N PRO A 63 0.78 14.94 13.37
CA PRO A 63 1.89 14.44 14.19
C PRO A 63 1.54 13.18 14.98
N GLU A 64 0.31 13.07 15.46
CA GLU A 64 -0.21 11.92 16.20
C GLU A 64 -0.25 10.68 15.32
N THR A 65 -0.67 10.81 14.06
CA THR A 65 -0.66 9.71 13.09
C THR A 65 0.75 9.25 12.80
N VAL A 66 1.68 10.18 12.61
CA VAL A 66 3.09 9.85 12.38
C VAL A 66 3.69 9.12 13.59
N ARG A 67 3.42 9.59 14.80
CA ARG A 67 3.86 8.92 16.04
C ARG A 67 3.29 7.50 16.11
N HIS A 68 1.98 7.34 15.90
CA HIS A 68 1.33 6.03 15.90
C HIS A 68 1.96 5.06 14.88
N VAL A 69 2.34 5.55 13.71
CA VAL A 69 3.05 4.75 12.69
C VAL A 69 4.41 4.26 13.23
N TYR A 70 5.21 5.16 13.82
CA TYR A 70 6.52 4.78 14.35
C TYR A 70 6.42 3.82 15.52
N ASP A 71 5.46 4.02 16.45
CA ASP A 71 5.23 3.12 17.57
C ASP A 71 4.80 1.72 17.08
N THR A 72 3.95 1.67 16.06
CA THR A 72 3.52 0.41 15.45
C THR A 72 4.69 -0.29 14.75
N PHE A 73 5.52 0.45 14.01
CA PHE A 73 6.68 -0.10 13.32
C PHE A 73 7.73 -0.62 14.31
N TYR A 74 8.00 0.12 15.39
CA TYR A 74 8.87 -0.36 16.45
C TYR A 74 8.40 -1.70 17.03
N ARG A 75 7.09 -1.83 17.31
CA ARG A 75 6.49 -3.09 17.78
C ARG A 75 6.66 -4.24 16.78
N LEU A 76 6.52 -3.97 15.49
CA LEU A 76 6.69 -4.98 14.43
C LEU A 76 8.15 -5.38 14.26
N GLU A 77 9.07 -4.43 14.31
CA GLU A 77 10.51 -4.69 14.24
C GLU A 77 11.01 -5.52 15.41
N CYS A 78 10.47 -5.31 16.61
CA CYS A 78 10.72 -6.18 17.77
C CYS A 78 10.26 -7.64 17.53
N LYS A 79 9.31 -7.86 16.61
CA LYS A 79 8.87 -9.19 16.17
C LYS A 79 9.65 -9.72 14.96
N GLY A 80 10.67 -9.01 14.49
CA GLY A 80 11.47 -9.37 13.32
C GLY A 80 10.83 -9.04 11.98
N ILE A 81 9.76 -8.25 11.94
CA ILE A 81 9.09 -7.81 10.72
C ILE A 81 9.76 -6.54 10.22
N LYS A 82 10.21 -6.55 8.97
CA LYS A 82 10.86 -5.40 8.36
C LYS A 82 9.87 -4.28 8.07
N CYS A 83 10.16 -3.07 8.56
CA CYS A 83 9.36 -1.88 8.36
C CYS A 83 10.16 -0.83 7.58
N ASN A 84 9.52 -0.18 6.62
CA ASN A 84 10.13 0.85 5.80
C ASN A 84 9.27 2.11 5.78
N VAL A 85 9.88 3.26 5.98
CA VAL A 85 9.24 4.56 5.79
C VAL A 85 9.78 5.15 4.48
N ASP A 86 8.91 5.20 3.48
CA ASP A 86 9.26 5.78 2.18
C ASP A 86 9.25 7.31 2.26
N LYS A 87 10.42 7.88 2.02
CA LYS A 87 10.66 9.33 1.98
C LYS A 87 11.01 9.66 0.53
N HIS A 88 10.04 10.18 -0.20
CA HIS A 88 10.26 10.52 -1.60
C HIS A 88 11.37 11.55 -1.76
N VAL A 89 12.32 11.24 -2.64
CA VAL A 89 13.49 12.06 -2.94
C VAL A 89 13.51 12.34 -4.44
N GLN A 90 13.87 13.56 -4.84
CA GLN A 90 14.08 13.95 -6.22
C GLN A 90 15.42 13.43 -6.75
N SER A 91 15.62 13.59 -8.05
CA SER A 91 16.89 13.24 -8.71
C SER A 91 18.09 14.05 -8.21
N ASP A 92 17.84 15.24 -7.68
CA ASP A 92 18.84 16.12 -7.06
C ASP A 92 19.17 15.79 -5.58
N GLY A 93 18.53 14.73 -5.03
CA GLY A 93 18.67 14.34 -3.64
C GLY A 93 17.79 15.13 -2.65
N SER A 94 17.05 16.13 -3.10
CA SER A 94 16.17 16.90 -2.25
C SER A 94 14.90 16.11 -1.89
N ARG A 95 14.44 16.26 -0.65
CA ARG A 95 13.23 15.59 -0.18
C ARG A 95 11.98 16.21 -0.79
N VAL A 96 11.09 15.38 -1.32
CA VAL A 96 9.77 15.82 -1.78
C VAL A 96 8.83 15.93 -0.59
N THR A 97 8.28 17.12 -0.38
CA THR A 97 7.32 17.42 0.68
C THR A 97 6.07 18.08 0.09
N MET A 98 4.95 18.07 0.81
CA MET A 98 3.76 18.80 0.38
C MET A 98 4.08 20.31 0.19
N TRP A 99 4.90 20.86 1.07
CA TRP A 99 5.26 22.27 1.11
C TRP A 99 6.09 22.71 -0.10
N ASN A 100 6.97 21.85 -0.64
CA ASN A 100 7.72 22.18 -1.85
C ASN A 100 7.00 21.77 -3.14
N LEU A 101 6.01 20.88 -3.06
CA LEU A 101 5.17 20.54 -4.21
C LEU A 101 4.19 21.65 -4.58
N ILE A 102 3.58 22.33 -3.61
CA ILE A 102 2.60 23.39 -3.86
C ILE A 102 3.18 24.51 -4.73
N PRO A 103 4.33 25.13 -4.38
CA PRO A 103 4.94 26.14 -5.24
C PRO A 103 5.32 25.62 -6.63
N ARG A 104 5.81 24.39 -6.71
CA ARG A 104 6.20 23.78 -8.00
C ARG A 104 5.02 23.52 -8.93
N LYS A 105 3.87 23.15 -8.39
CA LYS A 105 2.64 22.90 -9.15
C LYS A 105 1.81 24.17 -9.31
N LEU A 106 2.22 25.29 -8.70
CA LEU A 106 1.56 26.61 -8.74
C LEU A 106 0.11 26.60 -8.23
N MET A 107 -0.28 25.56 -7.52
CA MET A 107 -1.62 25.41 -6.96
C MET A 107 -1.64 24.41 -5.82
N PRO A 108 -2.50 24.58 -4.80
CA PRO A 108 -2.70 23.56 -3.78
C PRO A 108 -3.39 22.33 -4.39
N PRO A 109 -3.20 21.13 -3.81
CA PRO A 109 -3.91 19.95 -4.25
C PRO A 109 -5.41 20.10 -4.00
N THR A 110 -6.21 19.69 -4.97
CA THR A 110 -7.67 19.71 -4.86
C THR A 110 -8.23 18.28 -4.93
N ARG A 111 -9.54 18.14 -4.71
CA ARG A 111 -10.21 16.84 -4.85
C ARG A 111 -10.12 16.29 -6.28
N VAL A 112 -10.02 17.15 -7.28
CA VAL A 112 -9.89 16.78 -8.71
C VAL A 112 -8.44 16.60 -9.07
N VAL A 113 -7.59 17.58 -8.73
CA VAL A 113 -6.16 17.57 -9.07
C VAL A 113 -5.38 17.02 -7.87
N ARG A 114 -5.14 15.71 -7.87
CA ARG A 114 -4.55 14.96 -6.74
C ARG A 114 -3.09 14.60 -6.97
N TYR A 115 -2.28 15.55 -7.45
CA TYR A 115 -0.86 15.31 -7.70
C TYR A 115 -0.09 14.82 -6.46
N CYS A 116 -0.51 15.24 -5.27
CA CYS A 116 0.09 14.78 -4.01
C CYS A 116 -0.01 13.26 -3.83
N CYS A 117 -1.07 12.61 -4.29
CA CYS A 117 -1.18 11.16 -4.20
C CYS A 117 -0.19 10.48 -5.14
N ALA A 118 -0.06 10.96 -6.38
CA ALA A 118 0.87 10.42 -7.36
C ALA A 118 2.33 10.60 -6.91
N GLU A 119 2.66 11.79 -6.41
CA GLU A 119 4.04 12.14 -6.01
C GLU A 119 4.45 11.53 -4.65
N LEU A 120 3.55 11.48 -3.65
CA LEU A 120 3.91 11.12 -2.29
C LEU A 120 3.37 9.75 -1.80
N LYS A 121 2.44 9.13 -2.53
CA LYS A 121 1.83 7.85 -2.08
C LYS A 121 1.99 6.70 -3.08
N GLU A 122 2.08 7.00 -4.38
CA GLU A 122 2.03 5.97 -5.40
C GLU A 122 3.41 5.45 -5.83
N GLY A 123 4.49 6.10 -5.38
CA GLY A 123 5.86 5.74 -5.74
C GLY A 123 6.48 4.61 -4.93
N GLY A 124 5.94 4.34 -3.74
CA GLY A 124 6.49 3.34 -2.83
C GLY A 124 6.31 1.90 -3.31
N GLY A 125 7.30 1.06 -3.03
CA GLY A 125 7.24 -0.38 -3.31
C GLY A 125 7.34 -0.77 -4.78
N LYS A 126 8.03 0.00 -5.61
CA LYS A 126 8.29 -0.36 -7.01
C LYS A 126 8.96 -1.73 -7.12
N GLY A 127 8.47 -2.57 -8.06
CA GLY A 127 8.99 -3.93 -8.26
C GLY A 127 8.63 -4.90 -7.12
N ARG A 128 7.60 -4.63 -6.36
CA ARG A 128 7.10 -5.47 -5.26
C ARG A 128 5.60 -5.74 -5.41
N PHE A 129 5.17 -6.81 -4.83
CA PHE A 129 3.74 -7.09 -4.68
C PHE A 129 3.21 -6.36 -3.44
N ILE A 130 2.17 -5.53 -3.62
CA ILE A 130 1.70 -4.62 -2.56
C ILE A 130 0.23 -4.92 -2.22
N ALA A 131 -0.05 -5.08 -0.94
CA ALA A 131 -1.39 -5.14 -0.38
C ALA A 131 -1.78 -3.78 0.22
N THR A 132 -2.96 -3.27 -0.14
CA THR A 132 -3.51 -2.03 0.39
C THR A 132 -4.88 -2.26 0.99
N GLY A 133 -5.12 -1.73 2.20
CA GLY A 133 -6.44 -1.75 2.84
C GLY A 133 -7.34 -0.66 2.23
N VAL A 134 -8.27 -1.06 1.36
CA VAL A 134 -9.22 -0.14 0.73
C VAL A 134 -10.62 -0.71 0.82
N ARG A 135 -11.56 0.07 1.38
CA ARG A 135 -12.97 -0.32 1.45
C ARG A 135 -13.73 0.03 0.17
N TRP A 136 -14.59 -0.88 -0.28
CA TRP A 136 -15.44 -0.64 -1.46
C TRP A 136 -16.48 0.46 -1.24
N ALA A 137 -16.93 0.62 0.01
CA ALA A 137 -17.91 1.62 0.37
C ALA A 137 -17.42 3.06 0.22
N GLU A 138 -16.11 3.29 0.12
CA GLU A 138 -15.56 4.64 0.05
C GLU A 138 -15.79 5.36 -1.28
N SER A 139 -16.04 4.64 -2.36
CA SER A 139 -16.26 5.27 -3.67
C SER A 139 -16.81 4.28 -4.69
N THR A 140 -17.84 4.71 -5.44
CA THR A 140 -18.42 3.94 -6.55
C THR A 140 -17.41 3.64 -7.65
N ALA A 141 -16.48 4.56 -7.92
CA ALA A 141 -15.37 4.34 -8.86
C ALA A 141 -14.41 3.27 -8.36
N ARG A 142 -14.09 3.24 -7.07
CA ARG A 142 -13.27 2.17 -6.45
C ARG A 142 -13.98 0.83 -6.54
N ARG A 143 -15.28 0.79 -6.28
CA ARG A 143 -16.11 -0.42 -6.41
C ARG A 143 -16.13 -0.96 -7.83
N LYS A 144 -16.31 -0.10 -8.85
CA LYS A 144 -16.30 -0.49 -10.27
C LYS A 144 -14.93 -0.94 -10.76
N ASN A 145 -13.87 -0.23 -10.39
CA ASN A 145 -12.52 -0.49 -10.89
C ASN A 145 -11.78 -1.58 -10.10
N ARG A 146 -12.13 -1.82 -8.86
CA ARG A 146 -11.43 -2.73 -7.93
C ARG A 146 -12.36 -3.75 -7.28
N GLY A 147 -13.66 -3.68 -7.55
CA GLY A 147 -14.64 -4.66 -7.11
C GLY A 147 -14.40 -6.00 -7.78
N GLY A 148 -14.33 -7.07 -6.98
CA GLY A 148 -14.06 -8.41 -7.46
C GLY A 148 -12.62 -8.89 -7.30
N GLY A 149 -11.83 -8.27 -6.39
CA GLY A 149 -10.48 -8.77 -6.03
C GLY A 149 -9.57 -8.93 -7.24
N LYS A 150 -9.61 -7.98 -8.17
CA LYS A 150 -8.73 -8.00 -9.33
C LYS A 150 -7.30 -7.79 -8.86
N PHE A 151 -6.52 -8.85 -8.88
CA PHE A 151 -5.08 -8.72 -8.86
C PHE A 151 -4.67 -7.97 -10.14
N CYS A 152 -4.43 -6.68 -10.04
CA CYS A 152 -3.81 -5.96 -11.14
C CYS A 152 -2.32 -6.31 -11.11
N THR A 153 -1.96 -7.40 -11.79
CA THR A 153 -0.57 -7.58 -12.18
C THR A 153 -0.25 -6.60 -13.30
N ALA A 154 0.94 -6.02 -13.31
CA ALA A 154 1.45 -5.24 -14.42
C ALA A 154 1.58 -6.05 -15.73
N ILE A 155 1.26 -7.34 -15.70
CA ILE A 155 1.34 -8.32 -16.80
C ILE A 155 -0.04 -8.57 -17.44
N GLY A 156 -0.99 -7.66 -17.31
CA GLY A 156 -2.21 -7.67 -18.14
C GLY A 156 -3.15 -8.88 -18.02
N LYS A 157 -2.93 -9.82 -17.11
CA LYS A 157 -3.83 -10.96 -16.88
C LYS A 157 -4.78 -10.67 -15.72
N LYS A 158 -6.06 -10.55 -16.02
CA LYS A 158 -7.14 -10.50 -15.04
C LYS A 158 -7.25 -11.86 -14.33
N VAL A 159 -6.93 -11.90 -13.05
CA VAL A 159 -7.32 -13.02 -12.18
C VAL A 159 -8.62 -12.64 -11.50
N SER A 160 -9.68 -13.37 -11.80
CA SER A 160 -11.03 -13.11 -11.30
C SER A 160 -11.22 -13.62 -9.86
N SER A 161 -11.94 -12.82 -9.11
CA SER A 161 -12.72 -13.10 -7.91
C SER A 161 -12.03 -13.42 -6.60
N LEU A 162 -11.85 -12.32 -5.77
CA LEU A 162 -11.97 -12.38 -4.31
C LEU A 162 -12.11 -10.93 -3.76
N PRO A 163 -13.04 -10.59 -2.88
CA PRO A 163 -13.29 -9.22 -2.44
C PRO A 163 -12.35 -8.76 -1.34
N THR A 164 -11.93 -7.51 -1.41
CA THR A 164 -11.53 -6.58 -0.34
C THR A 164 -10.04 -6.37 -0.02
N ILE A 165 -9.09 -7.06 -0.61
CA ILE A 165 -7.69 -6.64 -0.55
C ILE A 165 -7.29 -6.19 -1.95
N THR A 166 -7.09 -4.88 -2.14
CA THR A 166 -6.60 -4.38 -3.42
C THR A 166 -5.10 -4.52 -3.45
N MET A 167 -4.61 -5.34 -4.34
CA MET A 167 -3.19 -5.54 -4.54
C MET A 167 -2.71 -4.76 -5.75
N ARG A 168 -1.65 -4.01 -5.57
CA ARG A 168 -0.98 -3.26 -6.63
C ARG A 168 0.43 -3.80 -6.80
N THR A 169 0.80 -4.10 -8.03
CA THR A 169 2.22 -4.22 -8.37
C THR A 169 2.79 -2.83 -8.54
N GLY A 170 3.74 -2.45 -7.71
CA GLY A 170 4.40 -1.16 -7.80
C GLY A 170 5.38 -1.14 -8.98
N GLY A 171 4.98 -0.55 -10.08
CA GLY A 171 5.83 -0.28 -11.23
C GLY A 171 5.24 -0.79 -12.55
N TYR A 172 5.18 0.10 -13.54
CA TYR A 172 4.96 -0.28 -14.92
C TYR A 172 6.21 -1.03 -15.42
N LEU A 173 6.15 -2.34 -15.51
CA LEU A 173 7.02 -3.07 -16.43
C LEU A 173 6.48 -2.79 -17.83
N LYS A 174 7.16 -1.92 -18.58
CA LYS A 174 6.95 -1.85 -20.03
C LYS A 174 7.24 -3.24 -20.61
N PRO A 175 6.36 -3.79 -21.45
CA PRO A 175 6.70 -5.02 -22.15
C PRO A 175 7.98 -4.77 -22.96
N ALA A 176 8.94 -5.67 -22.82
CA ALA A 176 10.06 -5.72 -23.71
C ALA A 176 9.53 -5.90 -25.15
N LYS A 177 10.01 -5.04 -26.06
CA LYS A 177 9.71 -5.16 -27.49
C LYS A 177 10.35 -6.43 -28.04
#